data_1ecc6bbf45e64e176280e5fa47754865
#
_entry.id   1ecc6bbf45e64e176280e5fa47754865
#
_cell.length_a   1.000
_cell.length_b   1.000
_cell.length_c   1.000
_cell.angle_alpha   90.00
_cell.angle_beta   90.00
_cell.angle_gamma   90.00
#
_symmetry.space_group_name_H-M   'P 1'
#
loop_
_entity.id
_entity.type
_entity.pdbx_description
1 polymer ?
#
loop_
_entity_poly.entity_id
_entity_poly.type
_entity_poly.pdbx_seq_one_letter_code
_entity_poly.pdbx_strand_id
1 'polypeptide(L)'
;NLLVDNDRLYHAPVVLCKNPNYFDLFGKLEFETSPTGTKTSYMMLKPGLVHKANGGYLIVNIRDLLSSMPTWEAFKRVLRNQELSIDSSRDIAQPVTVVSLKPEPIPIKLQVILIGSEMHYQQLCQMDVDFKKLFKVKADFDDYVIRNRDNSNKMAQYIAFVAKKYELNNFDTSAVKEIIEFASRCAGNKNRLTAIKQDICDLCIEANFVAKSSRKKLITANEVKKALEMKKERFSKYNDTLNNMITDGDIIISTSGKKIGQINGLTIAVTGDYSFGQPVRITANTFIGKSGVVNIEREVSLSGTSHSKGVY
;
A
#
# COMPACT_ATOMS: atom_id res chain seq x y z
N ASN A 1 10.48 36.19 19.73
CA ASN A 1 9.19 35.49 19.87
C ASN A 1 9.40 34.00 19.72
N LEU A 2 8.91 33.22 20.70
CA LEU A 2 8.94 31.75 20.64
C LEU A 2 7.84 31.27 19.72
N LEU A 3 8.21 30.57 18.64
CA LEU A 3 7.24 30.01 17.67
C LEU A 3 6.80 28.59 18.06
N VAL A 4 7.73 27.78 18.56
CA VAL A 4 7.50 26.41 19.05
C VAL A 4 8.26 26.25 20.37
N ASP A 5 7.59 25.73 21.38
CA ASP A 5 8.18 25.39 22.67
C ASP A 5 8.32 23.87 22.80
N ASN A 6 9.55 23.37 22.77
CA ASN A 6 9.91 21.97 22.96
C ASN A 6 10.58 21.70 24.33
N ASP A 7 10.64 22.71 25.22
CA ASP A 7 11.33 22.59 26.52
C ASP A 7 10.75 21.50 27.43
N ARG A 8 9.49 21.11 27.22
CA ARG A 8 8.84 20.07 28.01
C ARG A 8 9.17 18.64 27.51
N LEU A 9 9.89 18.52 26.40
CA LEU A 9 10.26 17.23 25.86
C LEU A 9 11.60 16.79 26.45
N TYR A 10 11.61 15.65 27.14
CA TYR A 10 12.84 15.02 27.65
C TYR A 10 13.68 14.35 26.54
N HIS A 11 13.22 14.37 25.30
CA HIS A 11 13.85 13.73 24.13
C HIS A 11 13.66 14.61 22.89
N ALA A 12 14.40 14.30 21.84
CA ALA A 12 14.20 14.95 20.53
C ALA A 12 12.75 14.82 20.06
N PRO A 13 12.14 15.88 19.51
CA PRO A 13 10.77 15.84 19.03
C PRO A 13 10.61 14.81 17.91
N VAL A 14 9.56 14.00 17.99
CA VAL A 14 9.17 13.04 16.94
C VAL A 14 7.78 13.42 16.45
N VAL A 15 7.70 13.93 15.22
CA VAL A 15 6.49 14.47 14.65
C VAL A 15 6.03 13.60 13.49
N LEU A 16 4.81 13.04 13.60
CA LEU A 16 4.16 12.31 12.54
C LEU A 16 3.28 13.24 11.70
N CYS A 17 3.61 13.41 10.43
CA CYS A 17 2.80 14.15 9.48
C CYS A 17 1.72 13.25 8.88
N LYS A 18 0.46 13.51 9.24
CA LYS A 18 -0.70 12.76 8.72
C LYS A 18 -1.23 13.34 7.41
N ASN A 19 -1.03 14.64 7.18
CA ASN A 19 -1.49 15.34 6.00
C ASN A 19 -0.39 16.34 5.56
N PRO A 20 0.48 15.95 4.62
CA PRO A 20 1.63 16.77 4.21
C PRO A 20 1.24 17.83 3.17
N ASN A 21 0.29 18.71 3.49
CA ASN A 21 0.04 19.87 2.66
C ASN A 21 1.05 20.99 2.97
N TYR A 22 1.14 21.97 2.05
CA TYR A 22 2.13 23.05 2.14
C TYR A 22 2.07 23.80 3.47
N PHE A 23 0.90 24.23 3.87
CA PHE A 23 0.71 25.06 5.07
C PHE A 23 0.89 24.28 6.36
N ASP A 24 0.49 23.02 6.40
CA ASP A 24 0.70 22.17 7.58
C ASP A 24 2.19 21.86 7.76
N LEU A 25 2.95 21.68 6.67
CA LEU A 25 4.38 21.41 6.75
C LEU A 25 5.19 22.65 7.11
N PHE A 26 4.98 23.75 6.38
CA PHE A 26 5.85 24.92 6.43
C PHE A 26 5.31 26.07 7.29
N GLY A 27 4.06 25.92 7.76
CA GLY A 27 3.39 26.99 8.48
C GLY A 27 2.72 28.01 7.56
N LYS A 28 2.06 28.96 8.17
CA LYS A 28 1.33 30.02 7.46
C LYS A 28 1.27 31.28 8.26
N LEU A 29 1.12 32.41 7.55
CA LEU A 29 0.75 33.68 8.10
C LEU A 29 -0.76 33.88 7.91
N GLU A 30 -1.51 34.00 8.99
CA GLU A 30 -2.94 34.30 8.95
C GLU A 30 -3.20 35.80 8.84
N PHE A 31 -4.36 36.15 8.29
CA PHE A 31 -4.78 37.53 8.11
C PHE A 31 -6.17 37.73 8.70
N GLU A 32 -6.35 38.86 9.38
CA GLU A 32 -7.65 39.31 9.84
C GLU A 32 -8.22 40.31 8.81
N THR A 33 -9.39 39.99 8.28
CA THR A 33 -10.07 40.85 7.32
C THR A 33 -11.10 41.68 8.06
N SER A 34 -10.96 43.03 8.03
CA SER A 34 -11.90 43.97 8.57
C SER A 34 -12.48 44.84 7.45
N PRO A 35 -13.61 45.56 7.69
CA PRO A 35 -14.17 46.49 6.71
C PRO A 35 -13.18 47.57 6.26
N THR A 36 -12.18 47.88 7.06
CA THR A 36 -11.14 48.90 6.81
C THR A 36 -9.90 48.35 6.11
N GLY A 37 -9.86 47.04 5.81
CA GLY A 37 -8.73 46.38 5.13
C GLY A 37 -8.27 45.09 5.81
N THR A 38 -7.24 44.49 5.24
CA THR A 38 -6.63 43.25 5.76
C THR A 38 -5.42 43.59 6.59
N LYS A 39 -5.38 43.09 7.83
CA LYS A 39 -4.26 43.27 8.77
C LYS A 39 -3.63 41.92 9.10
N THR A 40 -2.34 41.94 9.37
CA THR A 40 -1.62 40.78 9.92
C THR A 40 -0.65 41.26 11.00
N SER A 41 -0.27 40.37 11.89
CA SER A 41 0.72 40.62 12.92
C SER A 41 1.58 39.38 13.14
N TYR A 42 2.70 39.56 13.84
CA TYR A 42 3.56 38.44 14.23
C TYR A 42 2.85 37.41 15.14
N MET A 43 1.77 37.78 15.80
CA MET A 43 0.94 36.86 16.60
C MET A 43 0.10 35.90 15.74
N MET A 44 -0.05 36.21 14.46
CA MET A 44 -0.81 35.41 13.48
C MET A 44 0.07 34.41 12.73
N LEU A 45 1.34 34.32 13.06
CA LEU A 45 2.25 33.27 12.57
C LEU A 45 1.87 31.92 13.19
N LYS A 46 1.60 30.96 12.36
CA LYS A 46 1.33 29.57 12.76
C LYS A 46 2.47 28.65 12.32
N PRO A 47 3.13 27.98 13.28
CA PRO A 47 4.22 27.05 12.95
C PRO A 47 3.70 25.84 12.19
N GLY A 48 4.47 25.39 11.20
CA GLY A 48 4.24 24.10 10.54
C GLY A 48 4.92 22.94 11.27
N LEU A 49 4.70 21.73 10.76
CA LEU A 49 5.25 20.51 11.34
C LEU A 49 6.78 20.45 11.26
N VAL A 50 7.39 21.08 10.25
CA VAL A 50 8.85 21.19 10.12
C VAL A 50 9.42 22.00 11.30
N HIS A 51 8.75 23.09 11.71
CA HIS A 51 9.17 23.85 12.89
C HIS A 51 9.05 23.04 14.19
N LYS A 52 7.93 22.28 14.32
CA LYS A 52 7.70 21.42 15.50
C LYS A 52 8.70 20.27 15.59
N ALA A 53 9.18 19.78 14.43
CA ALA A 53 10.15 18.70 14.34
C ALA A 53 11.61 19.17 14.42
N ASN A 54 11.85 20.49 14.48
CA ASN A 54 13.20 21.05 14.50
C ASN A 54 14.00 20.52 15.70
N GLY A 55 15.19 20.04 15.47
CA GLY A 55 16.02 19.35 16.48
C GLY A 55 15.70 17.86 16.65
N GLY A 56 14.77 17.29 15.84
CA GLY A 56 14.33 15.90 15.98
C GLY A 56 13.98 15.22 14.67
N TYR A 57 12.83 14.54 14.65
CA TYR A 57 12.42 13.66 13.56
C TYR A 57 11.06 14.06 13.00
N LEU A 58 10.97 14.08 11.66
CA LEU A 58 9.71 14.24 10.93
C LEU A 58 9.44 12.97 10.12
N ILE A 59 8.31 12.32 10.40
CA ILE A 59 7.88 11.10 9.71
C ILE A 59 6.78 11.47 8.73
N VAL A 60 6.98 11.16 7.44
CA VAL A 60 6.04 11.54 6.36
C VAL A 60 5.79 10.36 5.44
N ASN A 61 4.55 10.15 5.03
CA ASN A 61 4.22 9.23 3.97
C ASN A 61 4.52 9.87 2.61
N ILE A 62 5.37 9.23 1.81
CA ILE A 62 5.81 9.76 0.52
C ILE A 62 4.67 9.87 -0.50
N ARG A 63 3.72 8.92 -0.50
CA ARG A 63 2.56 8.94 -1.38
C ARG A 63 1.72 10.21 -1.19
N ASP A 64 1.48 10.56 0.08
CA ASP A 64 0.69 11.74 0.42
C ASP A 64 1.46 13.03 0.10
N LEU A 65 2.78 13.03 0.31
CA LEU A 65 3.63 14.17 -0.03
C LEU A 65 3.73 14.42 -1.54
N LEU A 66 3.80 13.35 -2.35
CA LEU A 66 3.84 13.44 -3.82
C LEU A 66 2.50 13.81 -4.45
N SER A 67 1.40 13.82 -3.68
CA SER A 67 0.10 14.31 -4.19
C SER A 67 0.15 15.78 -4.60
N SER A 68 1.13 16.55 -4.08
CA SER A 68 1.38 17.95 -4.42
C SER A 68 2.85 18.16 -4.78
N MET A 69 3.17 18.18 -6.06
CA MET A 69 4.55 18.42 -6.53
C MET A 69 5.14 19.75 -6.05
N PRO A 70 4.38 20.86 -5.98
CA PRO A 70 4.89 22.10 -5.38
C PRO A 70 5.33 21.92 -3.92
N THR A 71 4.57 21.15 -3.15
CA THR A 71 4.92 20.83 -1.74
C THR A 71 6.20 20.00 -1.65
N TRP A 72 6.35 18.99 -2.53
CA TRP A 72 7.57 18.18 -2.62
C TRP A 72 8.80 19.03 -2.97
N GLU A 73 8.71 19.90 -3.97
CA GLU A 73 9.81 20.78 -4.35
C GLU A 73 10.20 21.76 -3.24
N ALA A 74 9.20 22.35 -2.56
CA ALA A 74 9.45 23.20 -1.41
C ALA A 74 10.13 22.43 -0.27
N PHE A 75 9.68 21.20 -0.01
CA PHE A 75 10.25 20.33 1.02
C PHE A 75 11.72 20.00 0.75
N LYS A 76 12.07 19.64 -0.48
CA LYS A 76 13.48 19.43 -0.88
C LYS A 76 14.31 20.69 -0.71
N ARG A 77 13.76 21.87 -1.05
CA ARG A 77 14.43 23.15 -0.90
C ARG A 77 14.78 23.43 0.56
N VAL A 78 13.83 23.21 1.47
CA VAL A 78 14.04 23.38 2.92
C VAL A 78 15.13 22.42 3.42
N LEU A 79 15.11 21.15 3.02
CA LEU A 79 16.12 20.18 3.44
C LEU A 79 17.51 20.50 2.88
N ARG A 80 17.61 21.04 1.68
CA ARG A 80 18.87 21.42 1.05
C ARG A 80 19.49 22.66 1.68
N ASN A 81 18.65 23.67 1.90
CA ASN A 81 19.10 24.96 2.43
C ASN A 81 19.24 24.94 3.96
N GLN A 82 18.60 23.97 4.62
CA GLN A 82 18.51 23.90 6.09
C GLN A 82 17.91 25.15 6.74
N GLU A 83 17.02 25.81 6.00
CA GLU A 83 16.31 27.01 6.42
C GLU A 83 14.86 26.95 5.95
N LEU A 84 13.98 27.52 6.75
CA LEU A 84 12.55 27.63 6.44
C LEU A 84 12.06 29.05 6.63
N SER A 85 11.48 29.62 5.58
CA SER A 85 10.70 30.85 5.60
C SER A 85 9.22 30.53 5.60
N ILE A 86 8.44 31.23 6.40
CA ILE A 86 6.99 31.12 6.38
C ILE A 86 6.45 32.08 5.31
N ASP A 87 5.90 31.52 4.23
CA ASP A 87 5.29 32.29 3.17
C ASP A 87 3.85 32.68 3.55
N SER A 88 3.38 33.81 3.05
CA SER A 88 1.98 34.18 3.23
C SER A 88 1.10 33.30 2.36
N SER A 89 -0.07 32.92 2.86
CA SER A 89 -1.05 32.12 2.11
C SER A 89 -1.54 32.82 0.83
N ARG A 90 -1.39 34.13 0.72
CA ARG A 90 -1.75 34.93 -0.45
C ARG A 90 -0.68 34.93 -1.54
N ASP A 91 0.60 34.84 -1.16
CA ASP A 91 1.70 34.79 -2.15
C ASP A 91 1.65 33.52 -3.00
N ILE A 92 1.00 32.46 -2.51
CA ILE A 92 0.83 31.19 -3.22
C ILE A 92 -0.43 31.20 -4.10
N ALA A 93 -1.49 31.90 -3.69
CA ALA A 93 -2.80 31.86 -4.36
C ALA A 93 -3.02 32.98 -5.39
N GLN A 94 -2.50 34.18 -5.14
CA GLN A 94 -2.58 35.33 -6.08
C GLN A 94 -1.46 36.34 -5.75
N PRO A 95 -0.73 36.85 -6.75
CA PRO A 95 0.24 37.91 -6.56
C PRO A 95 -0.47 39.26 -6.40
N VAL A 96 -1.05 39.52 -5.24
CA VAL A 96 -1.57 40.85 -4.89
C VAL A 96 -0.55 41.51 -4.00
N THR A 97 -0.15 42.73 -4.40
CA THR A 97 0.82 43.58 -3.67
C THR A 97 0.21 44.07 -2.36
N VAL A 98 0.17 43.22 -1.36
CA VAL A 98 -0.13 43.62 0.02
C VAL A 98 1.20 43.64 0.74
N VAL A 99 1.43 44.66 1.54
CA VAL A 99 2.59 44.74 2.45
C VAL A 99 2.52 43.52 3.39
N SER A 100 3.21 42.44 3.00
CA SER A 100 3.25 41.21 3.74
C SER A 100 4.40 41.26 4.74
N LEU A 101 4.13 40.82 5.97
CA LEU A 101 5.17 40.60 6.97
C LEU A 101 6.01 39.40 6.48
N LYS A 102 7.31 39.59 6.24
CA LYS A 102 8.24 38.50 5.93
C LYS A 102 9.04 38.15 7.18
N PRO A 103 8.74 37.06 7.85
CA PRO A 103 9.56 36.57 8.95
C PRO A 103 10.97 36.23 8.45
N GLU A 104 11.95 36.41 9.31
CA GLU A 104 13.31 35.94 9.04
C GLU A 104 13.31 34.40 8.88
N PRO A 105 14.15 33.85 7.97
CA PRO A 105 14.29 32.42 7.84
C PRO A 105 14.75 31.78 9.16
N ILE A 106 14.15 30.64 9.49
CA ILE A 106 14.49 29.88 10.69
C ILE A 106 15.42 28.74 10.31
N PRO A 107 16.61 28.62 10.95
CA PRO A 107 17.49 27.47 10.72
C PRO A 107 16.80 26.16 11.12
N ILE A 108 16.86 25.16 10.23
CA ILE A 108 16.21 23.85 10.40
C ILE A 108 17.26 22.76 10.47
N LYS A 109 17.26 22.01 11.56
CA LYS A 109 18.08 20.82 11.77
C LYS A 109 17.17 19.66 12.17
N LEU A 110 16.73 18.86 11.20
CA LEU A 110 15.85 17.73 11.46
C LEU A 110 16.25 16.50 10.63
N GLN A 111 15.87 15.32 11.12
CA GLN A 111 15.96 14.07 10.38
C GLN A 111 14.59 13.75 9.80
N VAL A 112 14.54 13.46 8.50
CA VAL A 112 13.29 13.08 7.82
C VAL A 112 13.26 11.58 7.58
N ILE A 113 12.15 10.95 7.93
CA ILE A 113 11.87 9.54 7.66
C ILE A 113 10.70 9.50 6.68
N LEU A 114 11.00 9.11 5.43
CA LEU A 114 9.97 8.88 4.41
C LEU A 114 9.50 7.43 4.47
N ILE A 115 8.20 7.23 4.55
CA ILE A 115 7.57 5.91 4.50
C ILE A 115 6.91 5.75 3.14
N GLY A 116 7.18 4.66 2.44
CA GLY A 116 6.60 4.39 1.13
C GLY A 116 6.83 2.98 0.65
N SER A 117 6.30 2.66 -0.53
CA SER A 117 6.54 1.37 -1.19
C SER A 117 7.83 1.39 -2.00
N GLU A 118 8.34 0.20 -2.33
CA GLU A 118 9.48 0.04 -3.23
C GLU A 118 9.27 0.74 -4.58
N MET A 119 8.05 0.70 -5.11
CA MET A 119 7.71 1.39 -6.36
C MET A 119 7.95 2.90 -6.27
N HIS A 120 7.51 3.56 -5.18
CA HIS A 120 7.77 4.99 -4.97
C HIS A 120 9.26 5.29 -4.86
N TYR A 121 10.01 4.43 -4.15
CA TYR A 121 11.46 4.58 -4.04
C TYR A 121 12.15 4.51 -5.40
N GLN A 122 11.81 3.52 -6.24
CA GLN A 122 12.39 3.35 -7.57
C GLN A 122 12.04 4.52 -8.49
N GLN A 123 10.78 4.97 -8.48
CA GLN A 123 10.35 6.15 -9.25
C GLN A 123 11.13 7.40 -8.86
N LEU A 124 11.26 7.69 -7.56
CA LEU A 124 12.03 8.83 -7.09
C LEU A 124 13.53 8.72 -7.45
N CYS A 125 14.10 7.53 -7.36
CA CYS A 125 15.49 7.31 -7.76
C CYS A 125 15.75 7.56 -9.24
N GLN A 126 14.76 7.37 -10.11
CA GLN A 126 14.85 7.56 -11.54
C GLN A 126 14.49 8.99 -11.98
N MET A 127 13.47 9.57 -11.38
CA MET A 127 12.89 10.84 -11.82
C MET A 127 13.43 12.05 -11.06
N ASP A 128 13.95 11.88 -9.85
CA ASP A 128 14.39 12.98 -9.00
C ASP A 128 15.89 12.89 -8.68
N VAL A 129 16.65 13.78 -9.31
CA VAL A 129 18.14 13.81 -9.19
C VAL A 129 18.60 14.14 -7.77
N ASP A 130 17.81 14.90 -7.02
CA ASP A 130 18.17 15.33 -5.66
C ASP A 130 17.78 14.32 -4.59
N PHE A 131 16.86 13.39 -4.91
CA PHE A 131 16.35 12.43 -3.93
C PHE A 131 17.45 11.63 -3.25
N LYS A 132 18.36 11.02 -4.02
CA LYS A 132 19.48 10.20 -3.49
C LYS A 132 20.49 11.03 -2.69
N LYS A 133 20.59 12.33 -2.95
CA LYS A 133 21.50 13.22 -2.21
C LYS A 133 20.94 13.56 -0.83
N LEU A 134 19.61 13.73 -0.74
CA LEU A 134 18.90 14.08 0.50
C LEU A 134 18.61 12.85 1.35
N PHE A 135 18.21 11.72 0.73
CA PHE A 135 17.81 10.48 1.40
C PHE A 135 18.80 9.36 1.10
N LYS A 136 19.87 9.30 1.92
CA LYS A 136 21.02 8.40 1.69
C LYS A 136 20.82 7.00 2.24
N VAL A 137 19.92 6.82 3.20
CA VAL A 137 19.70 5.55 3.91
C VAL A 137 18.35 5.00 3.50
N LYS A 138 18.35 3.76 2.98
CA LYS A 138 17.14 2.97 2.74
C LYS A 138 17.05 1.88 3.81
N ALA A 139 15.93 1.82 4.50
CA ALA A 139 15.57 0.69 5.36
C ALA A 139 14.50 -0.13 4.65
N ASP A 140 14.87 -1.32 4.22
CA ASP A 140 13.99 -2.23 3.49
C ASP A 140 13.31 -3.21 4.45
N PHE A 141 12.04 -3.49 4.21
CA PHE A 141 11.25 -4.45 4.96
C PHE A 141 10.77 -5.53 4.01
N ASP A 142 11.07 -6.79 4.35
CA ASP A 142 10.57 -7.94 3.60
C ASP A 142 9.06 -8.13 3.83
N ASP A 143 8.36 -8.63 2.80
CA ASP A 143 6.96 -9.01 2.87
C ASP A 143 6.74 -10.33 3.61
N TYR A 144 7.80 -11.02 4.02
CA TYR A 144 7.75 -12.30 4.71
C TYR A 144 8.85 -12.44 5.77
N VAL A 145 8.62 -13.37 6.68
CA VAL A 145 9.61 -13.83 7.64
C VAL A 145 9.79 -15.36 7.55
N ILE A 146 10.93 -15.89 7.96
CA ILE A 146 11.17 -17.33 7.96
C ILE A 146 10.21 -18.00 8.95
N ARG A 147 9.55 -19.09 8.52
CA ARG A 147 8.69 -19.92 9.38
C ARG A 147 9.55 -20.78 10.26
N ASN A 148 9.76 -20.35 11.49
CA ASN A 148 10.40 -21.09 12.56
C ASN A 148 9.52 -21.01 13.82
N ARG A 149 9.95 -21.68 14.90
CA ARG A 149 9.20 -21.72 16.16
C ARG A 149 9.05 -20.32 16.77
N ASP A 150 10.11 -19.52 16.73
CA ASP A 150 10.09 -18.15 17.29
C ASP A 150 9.12 -17.24 16.53
N ASN A 151 9.22 -17.17 15.21
CA ASN A 151 8.32 -16.36 14.39
C ASN A 151 6.86 -16.85 14.41
N SER A 152 6.65 -18.17 14.54
CA SER A 152 5.30 -18.72 14.74
C SER A 152 4.72 -18.30 16.10
N ASN A 153 5.53 -18.27 17.16
CA ASN A 153 5.12 -17.75 18.45
C ASN A 153 4.83 -16.24 18.41
N LYS A 154 5.66 -15.46 17.71
CA LYS A 154 5.40 -14.02 17.50
C LYS A 154 4.10 -13.78 16.72
N MET A 155 3.80 -14.63 15.73
CA MET A 155 2.52 -14.59 15.03
C MET A 155 1.34 -14.89 15.96
N ALA A 156 1.45 -15.90 16.83
CA ALA A 156 0.43 -16.18 17.83
C ALA A 156 0.24 -15.02 18.82
N GLN A 157 1.31 -14.38 19.26
CA GLN A 157 1.25 -13.16 20.08
C GLN A 157 0.57 -12.00 19.33
N TYR A 158 0.83 -11.86 18.03
CA TYR A 158 0.16 -10.86 17.21
C TYR A 158 -1.35 -11.15 17.09
N ILE A 159 -1.77 -12.40 16.90
CA ILE A 159 -3.19 -12.79 16.91
C ILE A 159 -3.84 -12.41 18.24
N ALA A 160 -3.18 -12.71 19.36
CA ALA A 160 -3.67 -12.33 20.68
C ALA A 160 -3.77 -10.80 20.86
N PHE A 161 -2.79 -10.06 20.34
CA PHE A 161 -2.84 -8.59 20.32
C PHE A 161 -4.03 -8.07 19.51
N VAL A 162 -4.29 -8.63 18.33
CA VAL A 162 -5.44 -8.27 17.46
C VAL A 162 -6.75 -8.57 18.21
N ALA A 163 -6.86 -9.75 18.83
CA ALA A 163 -8.04 -10.13 19.61
C ALA A 163 -8.33 -9.11 20.72
N LYS A 164 -7.30 -8.68 21.45
CA LYS A 164 -7.44 -7.68 22.52
C LYS A 164 -7.78 -6.30 21.96
N LYS A 165 -7.10 -5.86 20.90
CA LYS A 165 -7.26 -4.53 20.30
C LYS A 165 -8.65 -4.29 19.73
N TYR A 166 -9.24 -5.32 19.12
CA TYR A 166 -10.55 -5.25 18.46
C TYR A 166 -11.68 -5.94 19.25
N GLU A 167 -11.43 -6.30 20.52
CA GLU A 167 -12.39 -6.94 21.41
C GLU A 167 -13.04 -8.20 20.79
N LEU A 168 -12.19 -9.03 20.17
CA LEU A 168 -12.61 -10.27 19.54
C LEU A 168 -12.70 -11.40 20.59
N ASN A 169 -13.43 -12.46 20.26
CA ASN A 169 -13.42 -13.70 21.04
C ASN A 169 -12.00 -14.33 21.03
N ASN A 170 -11.70 -15.13 22.02
CA ASN A 170 -10.42 -15.80 22.11
C ASN A 170 -10.26 -16.87 21.01
N PHE A 171 -9.04 -17.02 20.53
CA PHE A 171 -8.64 -18.03 19.56
C PHE A 171 -8.05 -19.24 20.31
N ASP A 172 -8.49 -20.44 19.97
CA ASP A 172 -7.86 -21.64 20.46
C ASP A 172 -6.59 -22.00 19.67
N THR A 173 -5.88 -23.01 20.11
CA THR A 173 -4.65 -23.48 19.45
C THR A 173 -4.91 -23.94 18.01
N SER A 174 -6.07 -24.50 17.72
CA SER A 174 -6.43 -24.98 16.38
C SER A 174 -6.65 -23.82 15.40
N ALA A 175 -7.29 -22.75 15.85
CA ALA A 175 -7.49 -21.53 15.08
C ALA A 175 -6.15 -20.83 14.79
N VAL A 176 -5.27 -20.72 15.81
CA VAL A 176 -3.93 -20.13 15.63
C VAL A 176 -3.11 -20.91 14.60
N LYS A 177 -3.17 -22.25 14.63
CA LYS A 177 -2.49 -23.07 13.61
C LYS A 177 -3.00 -22.83 12.22
N GLU A 178 -4.32 -22.73 12.02
CA GLU A 178 -4.93 -22.46 10.72
C GLU A 178 -4.56 -21.06 10.19
N ILE A 179 -4.50 -20.05 11.07
CA ILE A 179 -4.05 -18.70 10.71
C ILE A 179 -2.57 -18.69 10.32
N ILE A 180 -1.71 -19.44 11.01
CA ILE A 180 -0.28 -19.59 10.67
C ILE A 180 -0.13 -20.28 9.30
N GLU A 181 -0.98 -21.27 9.02
CA GLU A 181 -1.01 -21.94 7.71
C GLU A 181 -1.44 -20.97 6.60
N PHE A 182 -2.46 -20.17 6.84
CA PHE A 182 -2.87 -19.07 5.95
C PHE A 182 -1.74 -18.07 5.72
N ALA A 183 -1.01 -17.69 6.77
CA ALA A 183 0.15 -16.79 6.64
C ALA A 183 1.25 -17.36 5.73
N SER A 184 1.45 -18.70 5.73
CA SER A 184 2.37 -19.35 4.80
C SER A 184 1.83 -19.37 3.37
N ARG A 185 0.52 -19.55 3.19
CA ARG A 185 -0.12 -19.46 1.87
C ARG A 185 0.02 -18.06 1.27
N CYS A 186 -0.21 -17.01 2.05
CA CYS A 186 0.02 -15.62 1.61
C CYS A 186 1.48 -15.36 1.22
N ALA A 187 2.45 -15.96 1.92
CA ALA A 187 3.86 -15.87 1.57
C ALA A 187 4.28 -16.73 0.35
N GLY A 188 3.36 -17.53 -0.23
CA GLY A 188 3.63 -18.41 -1.37
C GLY A 188 4.68 -19.50 -1.11
N ASN A 189 5.05 -19.75 0.13
CA ASN A 189 6.11 -20.68 0.49
C ASN A 189 5.89 -21.29 1.88
N LYS A 190 5.94 -22.64 1.96
CA LYS A 190 5.74 -23.38 3.23
C LYS A 190 6.73 -23.03 4.37
N ASN A 191 7.90 -22.52 4.00
CA ASN A 191 8.97 -22.15 4.95
C ASN A 191 8.95 -20.65 5.31
N ARG A 192 7.93 -19.91 4.88
CA ARG A 192 7.79 -18.48 5.13
C ARG A 192 6.42 -18.17 5.71
N LEU A 193 6.32 -17.05 6.41
CA LEU A 193 5.08 -16.46 6.91
C LEU A 193 5.00 -15.04 6.37
N THR A 194 3.81 -14.58 5.96
CA THR A 194 3.63 -13.19 5.56
C THR A 194 3.98 -12.23 6.71
N ALA A 195 4.66 -11.14 6.39
CA ALA A 195 4.87 -10.01 7.28
C ALA A 195 3.76 -8.95 7.15
N ILE A 196 2.86 -9.09 6.18
CA ILE A 196 1.71 -8.20 5.95
C ILE A 196 0.67 -8.47 7.03
N LYS A 197 0.69 -7.65 8.06
CA LYS A 197 -0.15 -7.83 9.25
C LYS A 197 -1.63 -7.63 8.99
N GLN A 198 -1.98 -6.85 7.96
CA GLN A 198 -3.38 -6.54 7.64
C GLN A 198 -4.15 -7.81 7.26
N ASP A 199 -3.58 -8.68 6.41
CA ASP A 199 -4.25 -9.93 6.00
C ASP A 199 -4.62 -10.83 7.18
N ILE A 200 -3.72 -10.89 8.17
CA ILE A 200 -3.96 -11.67 9.39
C ILE A 200 -5.01 -11.01 10.28
N CYS A 201 -4.95 -9.69 10.40
CA CYS A 201 -5.94 -8.92 11.17
C CYS A 201 -7.35 -9.10 10.59
N ASP A 202 -7.50 -8.97 9.28
CA ASP A 202 -8.76 -9.10 8.58
C ASP A 202 -9.34 -10.52 8.74
N LEU A 203 -8.51 -11.55 8.60
CA LEU A 203 -8.93 -12.93 8.83
C LEU A 203 -9.39 -13.15 10.28
N CYS A 204 -8.70 -12.58 11.26
CA CYS A 204 -9.11 -12.67 12.67
C CYS A 204 -10.49 -12.03 12.90
N ILE A 205 -10.75 -10.87 12.31
CA ILE A 205 -12.03 -10.16 12.41
C ILE A 205 -13.15 -10.98 11.75
N GLU A 206 -12.90 -11.51 10.54
CA GLU A 206 -13.86 -12.33 9.81
C GLU A 206 -14.18 -13.64 10.56
N ALA A 207 -13.16 -14.33 11.09
CA ALA A 207 -13.37 -15.54 11.88
C ALA A 207 -14.19 -15.27 13.15
N ASN A 208 -13.97 -14.11 13.79
CA ASN A 208 -14.79 -13.69 14.93
C ASN A 208 -16.24 -13.41 14.54
N PHE A 209 -16.47 -12.81 13.36
CA PHE A 209 -17.84 -12.64 12.84
C PHE A 209 -18.55 -13.97 12.67
N VAL A 210 -17.88 -14.98 12.09
CA VAL A 210 -18.41 -16.34 11.94
C VAL A 210 -18.73 -16.97 13.31
N ALA A 211 -17.83 -16.81 14.28
CA ALA A 211 -18.04 -17.34 15.64
C ALA A 211 -19.25 -16.67 16.32
N LYS A 212 -19.37 -15.35 16.23
CA LYS A 212 -20.50 -14.60 16.79
C LYS A 212 -21.83 -14.97 16.12
N SER A 213 -21.86 -15.15 14.80
CA SER A 213 -23.04 -15.60 14.06
C SER A 213 -23.51 -16.99 14.51
N SER A 214 -22.57 -17.85 14.92
CA SER A 214 -22.83 -19.19 15.47
C SER A 214 -22.99 -19.19 17.01
N ARG A 215 -23.04 -18.02 17.66
CA ARG A 215 -23.12 -17.84 19.14
C ARG A 215 -21.99 -18.55 19.90
N LYS A 216 -20.85 -18.72 19.32
CA LYS A 216 -19.65 -19.33 19.94
C LYS A 216 -18.83 -18.26 20.66
N LYS A 217 -18.30 -18.58 21.82
CA LYS A 217 -17.42 -17.71 22.62
C LYS A 217 -15.93 -17.95 22.32
N LEU A 218 -15.60 -19.02 21.62
CA LEU A 218 -14.23 -19.41 21.27
C LEU A 218 -14.14 -19.62 19.77
N ILE A 219 -13.08 -19.12 19.16
CA ILE A 219 -12.80 -19.27 17.75
C ILE A 219 -11.89 -20.49 17.57
N THR A 220 -12.35 -21.45 16.76
CA THR A 220 -11.62 -22.69 16.44
C THR A 220 -11.20 -22.68 14.97
N ALA A 221 -10.47 -23.71 14.54
CA ALA A 221 -10.09 -23.88 13.13
C ALA A 221 -11.28 -23.86 12.17
N ASN A 222 -12.46 -24.33 12.62
CA ASN A 222 -13.67 -24.37 11.78
C ASN A 222 -14.15 -22.96 11.42
N GLU A 223 -14.16 -22.02 12.37
CA GLU A 223 -14.55 -20.64 12.12
C GLU A 223 -13.57 -19.94 11.20
N VAL A 224 -12.27 -20.21 11.34
CA VAL A 224 -11.23 -19.67 10.45
C VAL A 224 -11.39 -20.21 9.03
N LYS A 225 -11.60 -21.53 8.86
CA LYS A 225 -11.84 -22.14 7.54
C LYS A 225 -13.08 -21.57 6.88
N LYS A 226 -14.18 -21.46 7.63
CA LYS A 226 -15.42 -20.89 7.12
C LYS A 226 -15.27 -19.43 6.71
N ALA A 227 -14.50 -18.63 7.47
CA ALA A 227 -14.18 -17.25 7.08
C ALA A 227 -13.40 -17.21 5.75
N LEU A 228 -12.41 -18.10 5.56
CA LEU A 228 -11.66 -18.21 4.30
C LEU A 228 -12.55 -18.65 3.12
N GLU A 229 -13.48 -19.56 3.34
CA GLU A 229 -14.47 -19.97 2.33
C GLU A 229 -15.38 -18.80 1.95
N MET A 230 -15.92 -18.07 2.90
CA MET A 230 -16.73 -16.89 2.67
C MET A 230 -15.93 -15.79 1.93
N LYS A 231 -14.65 -15.61 2.27
CA LYS A 231 -13.76 -14.69 1.53
C LYS A 231 -13.64 -15.15 0.08
N LYS A 232 -13.41 -16.43 -0.17
CA LYS A 232 -13.32 -17.00 -1.51
C LYS A 232 -14.62 -16.80 -2.31
N GLU A 233 -15.78 -17.07 -1.71
CA GLU A 233 -17.09 -16.88 -2.34
C GLU A 233 -17.36 -15.44 -2.77
N ARG A 234 -16.96 -14.45 -1.95
CA ARG A 234 -17.10 -13.02 -2.29
C ARG A 234 -16.34 -12.62 -3.56
N PHE A 235 -15.23 -13.29 -3.86
CA PHE A 235 -14.38 -13.01 -5.01
C PHE A 235 -14.58 -13.98 -6.17
N SER A 236 -15.39 -15.03 -6.01
CA SER A 236 -15.57 -16.10 -7.03
C SER A 236 -16.50 -15.72 -8.17
N LYS A 237 -17.23 -14.60 -8.10
CA LYS A 237 -18.24 -14.22 -9.11
C LYS A 237 -17.74 -14.32 -10.56
N TYR A 238 -16.53 -13.86 -10.81
CA TYR A 238 -15.94 -13.92 -12.15
C TYR A 238 -15.65 -15.38 -12.58
N ASN A 239 -15.13 -16.20 -11.67
CA ASN A 239 -14.93 -17.63 -11.89
C ASN A 239 -16.26 -18.35 -12.16
N ASP A 240 -17.30 -18.02 -11.38
CA ASP A 240 -18.64 -18.64 -11.55
C ASP A 240 -19.25 -18.24 -12.89
N THR A 241 -19.08 -16.96 -13.32
CA THR A 241 -19.51 -16.50 -14.64
C THR A 241 -18.82 -17.31 -15.76
N LEU A 242 -17.50 -17.49 -15.67
CA LEU A 242 -16.76 -18.26 -16.67
C LEU A 242 -17.16 -19.75 -16.68
N ASN A 243 -17.38 -20.33 -15.51
CA ASN A 243 -17.88 -21.70 -15.40
C ASN A 243 -19.27 -21.86 -16.06
N ASN A 244 -20.16 -20.87 -15.88
CA ASN A 244 -21.46 -20.85 -16.54
C ASN A 244 -21.29 -20.77 -18.06
N MET A 245 -20.43 -19.87 -18.58
CA MET A 245 -20.16 -19.78 -20.02
C MET A 245 -19.63 -21.10 -20.62
N ILE A 246 -18.84 -21.87 -19.85
CA ILE A 246 -18.40 -23.19 -20.28
C ILE A 246 -19.58 -24.18 -20.28
N THR A 247 -20.42 -24.14 -19.26
CA THR A 247 -21.59 -25.03 -19.13
C THR A 247 -22.64 -24.73 -20.18
N ASP A 248 -22.86 -23.47 -20.48
CA ASP A 248 -23.81 -22.99 -21.49
C ASP A 248 -23.29 -23.19 -22.93
N GLY A 249 -22.01 -23.50 -23.08
CA GLY A 249 -21.38 -23.77 -24.37
C GLY A 249 -20.86 -22.55 -25.13
N ASP A 250 -20.88 -21.38 -24.50
CA ASP A 250 -20.27 -20.15 -25.04
C ASP A 250 -18.75 -20.31 -25.14
N ILE A 251 -18.15 -20.95 -24.16
CA ILE A 251 -16.74 -21.33 -24.15
C ILE A 251 -16.67 -22.84 -24.39
N ILE A 252 -16.19 -23.24 -25.56
CA ILE A 252 -16.16 -24.66 -25.97
C ILE A 252 -14.93 -25.36 -25.41
N ILE A 253 -15.12 -26.22 -24.41
CA ILE A 253 -14.10 -27.08 -23.82
C ILE A 253 -14.56 -28.54 -24.00
N SER A 254 -13.74 -29.38 -24.62
CA SER A 254 -14.03 -30.82 -24.76
C SER A 254 -13.44 -31.58 -23.59
N THR A 255 -14.28 -32.28 -22.82
CA THR A 255 -13.86 -33.08 -21.65
C THR A 255 -13.65 -34.56 -21.96
N SER A 256 -14.03 -35.00 -23.18
CA SER A 256 -13.92 -36.38 -23.60
C SER A 256 -13.56 -36.46 -25.08
N GLY A 257 -13.12 -37.67 -25.51
CA GLY A 257 -12.76 -37.95 -26.91
C GLY A 257 -11.33 -37.50 -27.25
N LYS A 258 -10.99 -37.61 -28.55
CA LYS A 258 -9.69 -37.21 -29.13
C LYS A 258 -9.94 -36.33 -30.33
N LYS A 259 -9.22 -35.24 -30.45
CA LYS A 259 -9.22 -34.34 -31.62
C LYS A 259 -7.80 -34.02 -32.03
N ILE A 260 -7.51 -34.14 -33.32
CA ILE A 260 -6.23 -33.77 -33.91
C ILE A 260 -6.16 -32.21 -33.91
N GLY A 261 -5.03 -31.67 -33.53
CA GLY A 261 -4.81 -30.23 -33.51
C GLY A 261 -5.54 -29.46 -32.39
N GLN A 262 -6.03 -30.16 -31.36
CA GLN A 262 -6.66 -29.51 -30.19
C GLN A 262 -6.15 -30.11 -28.89
N ILE A 263 -5.91 -29.23 -27.93
CA ILE A 263 -5.56 -29.59 -26.56
C ILE A 263 -6.21 -28.59 -25.58
N ASN A 264 -6.59 -29.06 -24.40
CA ASN A 264 -7.00 -28.20 -23.32
C ASN A 264 -5.75 -27.71 -22.55
N GLY A 265 -5.54 -26.41 -22.54
CA GLY A 265 -4.57 -25.73 -21.70
C GLY A 265 -5.18 -25.29 -20.37
N LEU A 266 -4.33 -24.87 -19.46
CA LEU A 266 -4.73 -24.26 -18.19
C LEU A 266 -4.10 -22.88 -18.08
N THR A 267 -4.92 -21.87 -17.80
CA THR A 267 -4.46 -20.51 -17.48
C THR A 267 -4.82 -20.17 -16.05
N ILE A 268 -4.11 -19.20 -15.48
CA ILE A 268 -4.42 -18.65 -14.16
C ILE A 268 -4.96 -17.24 -14.35
N ALA A 269 -6.19 -17.02 -13.91
CA ALA A 269 -6.79 -15.70 -13.82
C ALA A 269 -6.64 -15.16 -12.40
N VAL A 270 -6.33 -13.88 -12.29
CA VAL A 270 -6.18 -13.16 -11.01
C VAL A 270 -7.16 -12.00 -11.00
N THR A 271 -8.00 -11.94 -9.97
CA THR A 271 -8.97 -10.86 -9.77
C THR A 271 -8.86 -10.37 -8.32
N GLY A 272 -8.20 -9.24 -8.13
CA GLY A 272 -7.86 -8.75 -6.80
C GLY A 272 -6.99 -9.76 -6.04
N ASP A 273 -7.43 -10.18 -4.85
CA ASP A 273 -6.73 -11.16 -4.02
C ASP A 273 -7.09 -12.63 -4.33
N TYR A 274 -7.91 -12.86 -5.36
CA TYR A 274 -8.37 -14.19 -5.74
C TYR A 274 -7.77 -14.66 -7.05
N SER A 275 -7.13 -15.83 -7.02
CA SER A 275 -6.60 -16.48 -8.22
C SER A 275 -7.25 -17.85 -8.41
N PHE A 276 -7.57 -18.18 -9.65
CA PHE A 276 -8.17 -19.46 -10.00
C PHE A 276 -7.67 -19.97 -11.35
N GLY A 277 -7.72 -21.28 -11.53
CA GLY A 277 -7.38 -21.92 -12.81
C GLY A 277 -8.57 -21.91 -13.75
N GLN A 278 -8.32 -21.58 -15.03
CA GLN A 278 -9.32 -21.59 -16.09
C GLN A 278 -8.86 -22.48 -17.23
N PRO A 279 -9.70 -23.43 -17.70
CA PRO A 279 -9.39 -24.19 -18.87
C PRO A 279 -9.52 -23.33 -20.13
N VAL A 280 -8.61 -23.53 -21.07
CA VAL A 280 -8.59 -22.86 -22.37
C VAL A 280 -8.36 -23.88 -23.46
N ARG A 281 -9.13 -23.80 -24.52
CA ARG A 281 -8.91 -24.65 -25.69
C ARG A 281 -7.85 -24.04 -26.60
N ILE A 282 -6.76 -24.77 -26.82
CA ILE A 282 -5.70 -24.43 -27.76
C ILE A 282 -5.94 -25.23 -29.04
N THR A 283 -6.01 -24.56 -30.19
CA THR A 283 -6.26 -25.19 -31.50
C THR A 283 -5.10 -24.85 -32.45
N ALA A 284 -4.58 -25.86 -33.10
CA ALA A 284 -3.58 -25.74 -34.16
C ALA A 284 -4.16 -26.24 -35.47
N ASN A 285 -4.12 -25.41 -36.49
CA ASN A 285 -4.57 -25.76 -37.85
C ASN A 285 -3.41 -25.63 -38.83
N THR A 286 -3.38 -26.49 -39.84
CA THR A 286 -2.43 -26.40 -40.94
C THR A 286 -3.12 -25.82 -42.17
N PHE A 287 -2.44 -24.97 -42.91
CA PHE A 287 -2.93 -24.40 -44.16
C PHE A 287 -1.75 -24.20 -45.13
N ILE A 288 -2.07 -24.10 -46.41
CA ILE A 288 -1.06 -23.84 -47.44
C ILE A 288 -0.70 -22.33 -47.37
N GLY A 289 0.57 -22.05 -47.11
CA GLY A 289 1.07 -20.67 -46.98
C GLY A 289 2.59 -20.59 -47.10
N LYS A 290 3.13 -19.39 -47.18
CA LYS A 290 4.57 -19.11 -47.24
C LYS A 290 5.22 -18.93 -45.86
N SER A 291 4.43 -18.68 -44.83
CA SER A 291 4.89 -18.50 -43.47
C SER A 291 4.96 -19.87 -42.75
N GLY A 292 5.97 -20.05 -41.91
CA GLY A 292 6.08 -21.25 -41.06
C GLY A 292 5.04 -21.25 -39.94
N VAL A 293 5.44 -21.46 -38.70
CA VAL A 293 4.52 -21.42 -37.56
C VAL A 293 4.05 -20.00 -37.29
N VAL A 294 2.75 -19.75 -37.32
CA VAL A 294 2.10 -18.49 -36.99
C VAL A 294 1.36 -18.62 -35.67
N ASN A 295 1.74 -17.85 -34.69
CA ASN A 295 1.07 -17.79 -33.41
C ASN A 295 0.18 -16.53 -33.36
N ILE A 296 -1.12 -16.70 -33.61
CA ILE A 296 -2.08 -15.61 -33.72
C ILE A 296 -2.17 -14.81 -32.40
N GLU A 297 -2.13 -15.48 -31.26
CA GLU A 297 -2.22 -14.83 -29.94
C GLU A 297 -1.01 -13.92 -29.66
N ARG A 298 0.16 -14.27 -30.20
CA ARG A 298 1.33 -13.40 -30.16
C ARG A 298 1.16 -12.18 -31.07
N GLU A 299 0.63 -12.36 -32.26
CA GLU A 299 0.40 -11.30 -33.25
C GLU A 299 -0.55 -10.23 -32.69
N VAL A 300 -1.57 -10.65 -31.95
CA VAL A 300 -2.56 -9.75 -31.32
C VAL A 300 -2.22 -9.38 -29.85
N SER A 301 -1.01 -9.73 -29.39
CA SER A 301 -0.52 -9.42 -28.03
C SER A 301 -1.40 -9.96 -26.88
N LEU A 302 -2.09 -11.07 -27.10
CA LEU A 302 -2.94 -11.73 -26.09
C LEU A 302 -2.18 -12.79 -25.26
N SER A 303 -0.98 -13.20 -25.67
CA SER A 303 -0.19 -14.21 -24.99
C SER A 303 1.10 -13.66 -24.39
N GLY A 304 1.49 -14.21 -23.24
CA GLY A 304 2.76 -13.91 -22.59
C GLY A 304 3.94 -14.76 -23.09
N THR A 305 5.14 -14.44 -22.62
CA THR A 305 6.41 -15.10 -23.01
C THR A 305 6.43 -16.60 -22.75
N SER A 306 5.75 -17.08 -21.69
CA SER A 306 5.67 -18.50 -21.34
C SER A 306 4.85 -19.29 -22.37
N HIS A 307 3.74 -18.73 -22.85
CA HIS A 307 2.94 -19.33 -23.93
C HIS A 307 3.75 -19.42 -25.22
N SER A 308 4.42 -18.34 -25.61
CA SER A 308 5.25 -18.32 -26.82
C SER A 308 6.36 -19.39 -26.78
N LYS A 309 7.00 -19.63 -25.63
CA LYS A 309 7.98 -20.72 -25.46
C LYS A 309 7.36 -22.10 -25.58
N GLY A 310 6.10 -22.30 -25.19
CA GLY A 310 5.39 -23.57 -25.30
C GLY A 310 4.93 -23.91 -26.71
N VAL A 311 4.77 -22.93 -27.58
CA VAL A 311 4.38 -23.12 -29.01
C VAL A 311 5.57 -23.49 -29.86
N TYR A 312 6.76 -23.01 -29.58
CA TYR A 312 8.02 -23.32 -30.27
C TYR A 312 8.75 -24.53 -29.65
#